data_b64763dca05c3f2ecfcd8852234104f2
#
_entry.id   b64763dca05c3f2ecfcd8852234104f2
#
_cell.length_a   1.000
_cell.length_b   1.000
_cell.length_c   1.000
_cell.angle_alpha   90.00
_cell.angle_beta   90.00
_cell.angle_gamma   90.00
#
_symmetry.space_group_name_H-M   'P 1'
#
loop_
_entity.id
_entity.type
_entity.pdbx_description
1 polymer ?
#
loop_
_entity_poly.entity_id
_entity_poly.type
_entity_poly.pdbx_seq_one_letter_code
_entity_poly.pdbx_strand_id
1 'polypeptide(L)'
;NLAVYALGSDTGGSIRQPASFCGIVGLKPTYGAVSRYGLIAYASSFDQIGPMTGCVEDAALLFDAISQKDDRDSTCCGAKEKTLPHLHDDIRGMKIGVPKEYFTGLSEDVEKALENAQEAFRSLGAELVPLSMPALSQALPVYYILACAEASSNLGRYDGIRYGYKAPH
;
A
#
# COMPACT_ATOMS: atom_id res chain seq x y z
N ASN A 1 20.29 -10.05 5.38
CA ASN A 1 19.57 -9.93 4.09
C ASN A 1 19.39 -11.33 3.49
N LEU A 2 18.16 -11.89 3.61
CA LEU A 2 17.84 -13.22 3.03
C LEU A 2 17.14 -13.09 1.67
N ALA A 3 16.62 -11.91 1.32
CA ALA A 3 16.00 -11.62 0.04
C ALA A 3 16.39 -10.20 -0.42
N VAL A 4 16.49 -10.01 -1.73
CA VAL A 4 16.76 -8.69 -2.35
C VAL A 4 15.49 -7.86 -2.38
N TYR A 5 14.37 -8.50 -2.66
CA TYR A 5 13.03 -7.91 -2.68
C TYR A 5 11.98 -8.96 -2.31
N ALA A 6 10.77 -8.49 -2.01
CA ALA A 6 9.59 -9.33 -1.81
C ALA A 6 8.35 -8.66 -2.41
N LEU A 7 7.33 -9.45 -2.70
CA LEU A 7 5.99 -8.97 -2.98
C LEU A 7 5.12 -9.25 -1.76
N GLY A 8 4.25 -8.30 -1.44
CA GLY A 8 3.25 -8.45 -0.40
C GLY A 8 1.86 -8.10 -0.92
N SER A 9 0.83 -8.34 -0.10
CA SER A 9 -0.52 -7.82 -0.31
C SER A 9 -0.90 -6.88 0.82
N ASP A 10 -1.58 -5.80 0.48
CA ASP A 10 -1.99 -4.75 1.43
C ASP A 10 -3.49 -4.50 1.28
N THR A 11 -4.22 -4.77 2.33
CA THR A 11 -5.67 -4.52 2.42
C THR A 11 -5.96 -3.31 3.31
N GLY A 12 -5.23 -3.18 4.41
CA GLY A 12 -5.37 -2.11 5.39
C GLY A 12 -4.03 -1.59 5.93
N GLY A 13 -2.90 -1.94 5.29
CA GLY A 13 -1.56 -1.55 5.71
C GLY A 13 -0.53 -2.69 5.70
N SER A 14 -0.90 -3.88 5.20
CA SER A 14 -0.10 -5.10 5.38
C SER A 14 1.20 -5.17 4.54
N ILE A 15 1.47 -4.21 3.66
CA ILE A 15 2.79 -3.94 3.07
C ILE A 15 3.48 -2.81 3.85
N ARG A 16 2.79 -1.67 4.04
CA ARG A 16 3.34 -0.43 4.58
C ARG A 16 3.76 -0.56 6.04
N GLN A 17 2.91 -1.17 6.87
CA GLN A 17 3.18 -1.33 8.30
C GLN A 17 4.38 -2.26 8.57
N PRO A 18 4.46 -3.50 8.03
CA PRO A 18 5.62 -4.34 8.25
C PRO A 18 6.89 -3.76 7.61
N ALA A 19 6.80 -3.06 6.49
CA ALA A 19 7.95 -2.35 5.92
C ALA A 19 8.49 -1.29 6.89
N SER A 20 7.62 -0.51 7.52
CA SER A 20 7.99 0.47 8.55
C SER A 20 8.69 -0.21 9.74
N PHE A 21 8.17 -1.32 10.24
CA PHE A 21 8.77 -2.06 11.36
C PHE A 21 10.15 -2.67 11.01
N CYS A 22 10.34 -3.03 9.74
CA CYS A 22 11.59 -3.61 9.27
C CYS A 22 12.60 -2.58 8.75
N GLY A 23 12.26 -1.29 8.71
CA GLY A 23 13.12 -0.24 8.19
C GLY A 23 13.42 -0.41 6.69
N ILE A 24 12.44 -0.86 5.91
CA ILE A 24 12.53 -1.04 4.46
C ILE A 24 11.45 -0.22 3.73
N VAL A 25 11.54 -0.13 2.41
CA VAL A 25 10.54 0.52 1.57
C VAL A 25 9.41 -0.45 1.26
N GLY A 26 8.17 -0.03 1.53
CA GLY A 26 6.95 -0.74 1.15
C GLY A 26 6.05 0.16 0.33
N LEU A 27 5.75 -0.23 -0.90
CA LEU A 27 4.87 0.52 -1.80
C LEU A 27 3.52 -0.20 -1.93
N LYS A 28 2.44 0.46 -1.51
CA LYS A 28 1.08 0.09 -1.89
C LYS A 28 0.62 0.95 -3.06
N PRO A 29 0.59 0.42 -4.28
CA PRO A 29 0.16 1.18 -5.45
C PRO A 29 -1.35 1.45 -5.43
N THR A 30 -1.81 2.22 -6.39
CA THR A 30 -3.24 2.45 -6.65
C THR A 30 -3.93 1.12 -6.91
N TYR A 31 -5.16 0.97 -6.40
CA TYR A 31 -5.99 -0.21 -6.64
C TYR A 31 -6.12 -0.49 -8.14
N GLY A 32 -5.92 -1.74 -8.52
CA GLY A 32 -5.95 -2.19 -9.92
C GLY A 32 -4.67 -1.90 -10.72
N ALA A 33 -3.64 -1.28 -10.13
CA ALA A 33 -2.37 -1.08 -10.83
C ALA A 33 -1.56 -2.37 -11.05
N VAL A 34 -1.73 -3.35 -10.17
CA VAL A 34 -1.09 -4.67 -10.25
C VAL A 34 -2.16 -5.74 -10.23
N SER A 35 -2.05 -6.73 -11.09
CA SER A 35 -2.96 -7.88 -11.13
C SER A 35 -2.94 -8.66 -9.81
N ARG A 36 -4.12 -9.08 -9.37
CA ARG A 36 -4.32 -9.93 -8.20
C ARG A 36 -4.60 -11.39 -8.60
N TYR A 37 -4.45 -11.72 -9.88
CA TYR A 37 -4.62 -13.09 -10.34
C TYR A 37 -3.63 -14.02 -9.64
N GLY A 38 -4.17 -15.07 -8.99
CA GLY A 38 -3.39 -16.00 -8.17
C GLY A 38 -3.28 -15.61 -6.68
N LEU A 39 -3.73 -14.41 -6.28
CA LEU A 39 -3.85 -14.03 -4.88
C LEU A 39 -5.14 -14.62 -4.29
N ILE A 40 -5.03 -15.26 -3.13
CA ILE A 40 -6.20 -15.64 -2.32
C ILE A 40 -6.80 -14.35 -1.75
N ALA A 41 -8.03 -14.02 -2.16
CA ALA A 41 -8.68 -12.79 -1.75
C ALA A 41 -9.02 -12.80 -0.26
N TYR A 42 -8.61 -11.74 0.45
CA TYR A 42 -9.10 -11.43 1.79
C TYR A 42 -10.28 -10.45 1.68
N ALA A 43 -10.05 -9.25 1.18
CA ALA A 43 -11.10 -8.27 0.90
C ALA A 43 -10.90 -7.71 -0.52
N SER A 44 -11.67 -8.22 -1.47
CA SER A 44 -11.48 -7.96 -2.91
C SER A 44 -11.58 -6.48 -3.28
N SER A 45 -12.32 -5.68 -2.49
CA SER A 45 -12.44 -4.22 -2.69
C SER A 45 -11.22 -3.44 -2.24
N PHE A 46 -10.30 -4.05 -1.49
CA PHE A 46 -9.15 -3.36 -0.88
C PHE A 46 -7.80 -4.01 -1.23
N ASP A 47 -7.76 -5.34 -1.42
CA ASP A 47 -6.51 -6.06 -1.63
C ASP A 47 -5.71 -5.49 -2.79
N GLN A 48 -4.44 -5.21 -2.56
CA GLN A 48 -3.51 -4.71 -3.57
C GLN A 48 -2.12 -5.33 -3.36
N ILE A 49 -1.53 -5.81 -4.45
CA ILE A 49 -0.15 -6.32 -4.44
C ILE A 49 0.82 -5.16 -4.64
N GLY A 50 1.95 -5.21 -3.96
CA GLY A 50 3.01 -4.22 -4.11
C GLY A 50 4.37 -4.72 -3.65
N PRO A 51 5.44 -4.00 -4.00
CA PRO A 51 6.81 -4.35 -3.67
C PRO A 51 7.22 -3.95 -2.25
N MET A 52 8.16 -4.75 -1.70
CA MET A 52 8.93 -4.45 -0.49
C MET A 52 10.42 -4.61 -0.83
N THR A 53 11.22 -3.58 -0.61
CA THR A 53 12.61 -3.48 -1.09
C THR A 53 13.50 -2.71 -0.12
N GLY A 54 14.82 -2.75 -0.34
CA GLY A 54 15.79 -2.01 0.48
C GLY A 54 15.86 -0.51 0.17
N CYS A 55 15.46 -0.08 -1.04
CA CYS A 55 15.50 1.33 -1.47
C CYS A 55 14.32 1.66 -2.40
N VAL A 56 14.12 2.96 -2.65
CA VAL A 56 13.00 3.46 -3.47
C VAL A 56 13.17 3.11 -4.94
N GLU A 57 14.40 3.13 -5.45
CA GLU A 57 14.73 2.78 -6.84
C GLU A 57 14.34 1.33 -7.15
N ASP A 58 14.65 0.40 -6.26
CA ASP A 58 14.26 -1.00 -6.40
C ASP A 58 12.75 -1.19 -6.32
N ALA A 59 12.05 -0.39 -5.48
CA ALA A 59 10.59 -0.41 -5.41
C ALA A 59 9.95 0.06 -6.71
N ALA A 60 10.48 1.12 -7.32
CA ALA A 60 10.01 1.62 -8.60
C ALA A 60 10.28 0.63 -9.73
N LEU A 61 11.49 0.05 -9.79
CA LEU A 61 11.87 -0.95 -10.78
C LEU A 61 10.94 -2.18 -10.71
N LEU A 62 10.73 -2.70 -9.50
CA LEU A 62 9.87 -3.87 -9.30
C LEU A 62 8.41 -3.55 -9.58
N PHE A 63 7.92 -2.37 -9.17
CA PHE A 63 6.57 -1.92 -9.50
C PHE A 63 6.37 -1.82 -11.01
N ASP A 64 7.29 -1.21 -11.72
CA ASP A 64 7.24 -1.10 -13.19
C ASP A 64 7.25 -2.46 -13.90
N ALA A 65 7.85 -3.48 -13.30
CA ALA A 65 7.86 -4.83 -13.83
C ALA A 65 6.51 -5.55 -13.65
N ILE A 66 5.80 -5.31 -12.53
CA ILE A 66 4.57 -6.03 -12.18
C ILE A 66 3.29 -5.26 -12.50
N SER A 67 3.36 -3.97 -12.82
CA SER A 67 2.20 -3.08 -13.02
C SER A 67 1.65 -3.08 -14.45
N GLN A 68 1.67 -4.24 -15.10
CA GLN A 68 1.12 -4.39 -16.44
C GLN A 68 -0.35 -4.82 -16.37
N LYS A 69 -1.12 -4.47 -17.43
CA LYS A 69 -2.50 -4.95 -17.56
C LYS A 69 -2.52 -6.47 -17.67
N ASP A 70 -3.43 -7.09 -16.93
CA ASP A 70 -3.67 -8.54 -16.97
C ASP A 70 -5.18 -8.80 -17.12
N ASP A 71 -5.58 -9.36 -18.25
CA ASP A 71 -7.00 -9.63 -18.55
C ASP A 71 -7.59 -10.77 -17.67
N ARG A 72 -6.77 -11.48 -16.92
CA ARG A 72 -7.23 -12.49 -15.93
C ARG A 72 -7.73 -11.88 -14.63
N ASP A 73 -7.42 -10.61 -14.35
CA ASP A 73 -8.01 -9.82 -13.27
C ASP A 73 -8.83 -8.68 -13.87
N SER A 74 -10.15 -8.78 -13.81
CA SER A 74 -11.07 -7.80 -14.40
C SER A 74 -10.94 -6.39 -13.80
N THR A 75 -10.31 -6.27 -12.63
CA THR A 75 -10.05 -4.97 -11.97
C THR A 75 -8.67 -4.41 -12.30
N CYS A 76 -7.80 -5.18 -12.97
CA CYS A 76 -6.47 -4.75 -13.32
C CYS A 76 -6.49 -3.79 -14.51
N CYS A 77 -6.14 -2.54 -14.25
CA CYS A 77 -5.97 -1.51 -15.28
C CYS A 77 -4.51 -1.36 -15.74
N GLY A 78 -3.57 -1.88 -14.94
CA GLY A 78 -2.15 -1.60 -15.08
C GLY A 78 -1.79 -0.16 -14.69
N ALA A 79 -0.51 0.13 -14.61
CA ALA A 79 -0.02 1.51 -14.50
C ALA A 79 -0.02 2.19 -15.87
N LYS A 80 -0.37 3.47 -15.90
CA LYS A 80 -0.40 4.25 -17.16
C LYS A 80 0.99 4.58 -17.67
N GLU A 81 1.93 4.80 -16.76
CA GLU A 81 3.28 5.24 -17.05
C GLU A 81 4.28 4.48 -16.17
N LYS A 82 5.52 4.42 -16.61
CA LYS A 82 6.62 3.89 -15.83
C LYS A 82 7.01 4.87 -14.73
N THR A 83 7.31 4.35 -13.54
CA THR A 83 7.66 5.16 -12.37
C THR A 83 9.15 5.49 -12.32
N LEU A 84 9.99 4.53 -12.69
CA LEU A 84 11.45 4.65 -12.58
C LEU A 84 12.04 5.89 -13.29
N PRO A 85 11.59 6.28 -14.49
CA PRO A 85 12.12 7.49 -15.16
C PRO A 85 11.84 8.80 -14.43
N HIS A 86 10.83 8.82 -13.54
CA HIS A 86 10.32 10.01 -12.83
C HIS A 86 10.83 10.14 -11.39
N LEU A 87 11.71 9.25 -10.93
CA LEU A 87 12.20 9.27 -9.53
C LEU A 87 12.98 10.53 -9.15
N HIS A 88 13.55 11.20 -10.13
CA HIS A 88 14.36 12.40 -9.90
C HIS A 88 13.73 13.67 -10.48
N ASP A 89 12.42 13.60 -10.79
CA ASP A 89 11.70 14.78 -11.25
C ASP A 89 11.67 15.87 -10.19
N ASP A 90 11.72 17.12 -10.63
CA ASP A 90 11.69 18.28 -9.74
C ASP A 90 10.31 18.44 -9.10
N ILE A 91 10.27 18.55 -7.78
CA ILE A 91 9.04 18.73 -7.02
C ILE A 91 8.77 20.16 -6.58
N ARG A 92 9.56 21.15 -7.04
CA ARG A 92 9.34 22.56 -6.72
C ARG A 92 7.93 23.01 -7.12
N GLY A 93 7.24 23.65 -6.18
CA GLY A 93 5.86 24.11 -6.36
C GLY A 93 4.80 23.00 -6.27
N MET A 94 5.19 21.73 -6.05
CA MET A 94 4.23 20.66 -5.77
C MET A 94 3.53 20.95 -4.44
N LYS A 95 2.19 20.85 -4.43
CA LYS A 95 1.39 21.00 -3.22
C LYS A 95 1.20 19.68 -2.52
N ILE A 96 1.64 19.60 -1.27
CA ILE A 96 1.50 18.40 -0.42
C ILE A 96 0.54 18.72 0.71
N GLY A 97 -0.60 18.05 0.75
CA GLY A 97 -1.59 18.19 1.82
C GLY A 97 -1.11 17.54 3.12
N VAL A 98 -1.27 18.25 4.23
CA VAL A 98 -0.91 17.76 5.57
C VAL A 98 -2.16 17.72 6.44
N PRO A 99 -2.88 16.57 6.50
CA PRO A 99 -4.07 16.44 7.33
C PRO A 99 -3.69 16.44 8.82
N LYS A 100 -4.28 17.35 9.60
CA LYS A 100 -4.03 17.44 11.05
C LYS A 100 -4.36 16.15 11.80
N GLU A 101 -5.32 15.38 11.29
CA GLU A 101 -5.78 14.13 11.89
C GLU A 101 -4.72 13.03 11.90
N TYR A 102 -3.72 13.08 10.99
CA TYR A 102 -2.60 12.13 10.98
C TYR A 102 -1.58 12.34 12.09
N PHE A 103 -1.62 13.49 12.77
CA PHE A 103 -0.68 13.85 13.83
C PHE A 103 -1.27 13.67 15.23
N THR A 104 -2.37 12.93 15.35
CA THR A 104 -3.01 12.68 16.65
C THR A 104 -2.61 11.32 17.20
N GLY A 105 -2.07 11.29 18.42
CA GLY A 105 -1.74 10.04 19.15
C GLY A 105 -0.49 9.34 18.64
N LEU A 106 0.43 10.06 18.01
CA LEU A 106 1.73 9.54 17.59
C LEU A 106 2.70 9.40 18.76
N SER A 107 3.67 8.48 18.65
CA SER A 107 4.84 8.50 19.52
C SER A 107 5.80 9.62 19.09
N GLU A 108 6.62 10.11 20.03
CA GLU A 108 7.58 11.18 19.78
C GLU A 108 8.53 10.86 18.59
N ASP A 109 8.98 9.61 18.47
CA ASP A 109 9.86 9.19 17.38
C ASP A 109 9.18 9.27 16.00
N VAL A 110 7.89 8.89 15.92
CA VAL A 110 7.10 8.98 14.68
C VAL A 110 6.80 10.44 14.35
N GLU A 111 6.43 11.25 15.33
CA GLU A 111 6.20 12.68 15.13
C GLU A 111 7.44 13.37 14.56
N LYS A 112 8.60 13.13 15.18
CA LYS A 112 9.88 13.65 14.71
C LYS A 112 10.25 13.18 13.29
N ALA A 113 9.97 11.91 12.96
CA ALA A 113 10.19 11.39 11.60
C ALA A 113 9.33 12.09 10.56
N LEU A 114 8.07 12.38 10.89
CA LEU A 114 7.15 13.12 10.02
C LEU A 114 7.55 14.61 9.89
N GLU A 115 8.03 15.25 10.96
CA GLU A 115 8.57 16.60 10.90
C GLU A 115 9.79 16.68 9.98
N ASN A 116 10.73 15.74 10.12
CA ASN A 116 11.91 15.65 9.25
C ASN A 116 11.51 15.45 7.78
N ALA A 117 10.51 14.62 7.51
CA ALA A 117 10.00 14.42 6.14
C ALA A 117 9.38 15.71 5.59
N GLN A 118 8.58 16.44 6.38
CA GLN A 118 8.03 17.72 5.98
C GLN A 118 9.12 18.76 5.68
N GLU A 119 10.17 18.83 6.50
CA GLU A 119 11.28 19.73 6.27
C GLU A 119 12.06 19.37 5.00
N ALA A 120 12.26 18.08 4.74
CA ALA A 120 12.85 17.63 3.48
C ALA A 120 12.02 18.07 2.25
N PHE A 121 10.71 17.95 2.29
CA PHE A 121 9.84 18.46 1.21
C PHE A 121 9.95 19.98 1.04
N ARG A 122 9.96 20.75 2.13
CA ARG A 122 10.16 22.22 2.04
C ARG A 122 11.51 22.57 1.44
N SER A 123 12.57 21.88 1.84
CA SER A 123 13.92 22.13 1.32
C SER A 123 14.05 21.84 -0.17
N LEU A 124 13.25 20.90 -0.67
CA LEU A 124 13.13 20.57 -2.10
C LEU A 124 12.17 21.51 -2.85
N GLY A 125 11.58 22.49 -2.15
CA GLY A 125 10.73 23.52 -2.75
C GLY A 125 9.25 23.14 -2.91
N ALA A 126 8.80 22.06 -2.29
CA ALA A 126 7.38 21.74 -2.25
C ALA A 126 6.63 22.65 -1.25
N GLU A 127 5.36 22.92 -1.52
CA GLU A 127 4.44 23.68 -0.68
C GLU A 127 3.62 22.73 0.21
N LEU A 128 3.79 22.81 1.54
CA LEU A 128 2.97 22.05 2.47
C LEU A 128 1.67 22.79 2.77
N VAL A 129 0.53 22.16 2.47
CA VAL A 129 -0.80 22.76 2.63
C VAL A 129 -1.52 22.08 3.79
N PRO A 130 -1.73 22.78 4.94
CA PRO A 130 -2.54 22.26 6.02
C PRO A 130 -3.97 22.00 5.56
N LEU A 131 -4.52 20.86 5.91
CA LEU A 131 -5.92 20.52 5.62
C LEU A 131 -6.54 19.70 6.75
N SER A 132 -7.86 19.53 6.71
CA SER A 132 -8.60 18.71 7.64
C SER A 132 -9.42 17.66 6.89
N MET A 133 -9.33 16.42 7.36
CA MET A 133 -10.08 15.27 6.83
C MET A 133 -10.85 14.57 7.96
N PRO A 134 -11.96 15.16 8.47
CA PRO A 134 -12.67 14.63 9.64
C PRO A 134 -13.16 13.18 9.47
N ALA A 135 -13.44 12.77 8.25
CA ALA A 135 -13.86 11.41 7.91
C ALA A 135 -12.79 10.34 8.23
N LEU A 136 -11.52 10.71 8.41
CA LEU A 136 -10.46 9.76 8.77
C LEU A 136 -10.73 9.04 10.11
N SER A 137 -11.44 9.67 11.04
CA SER A 137 -11.85 9.02 12.29
C SER A 137 -12.75 7.79 12.07
N GLN A 138 -13.45 7.73 10.93
CA GLN A 138 -14.31 6.61 10.55
C GLN A 138 -13.59 5.54 9.72
N ALA A 139 -12.39 5.82 9.21
CA ALA A 139 -11.71 4.93 8.27
C ALA A 139 -11.45 3.54 8.85
N LEU A 140 -10.95 3.46 10.08
CA LEU A 140 -10.65 2.18 10.72
C LEU A 140 -11.90 1.36 11.06
N PRO A 141 -12.96 1.90 11.69
CA PRO A 141 -14.22 1.19 11.87
C PRO A 141 -14.83 0.68 10.55
N VAL A 142 -14.87 1.50 9.52
CA VAL A 142 -15.38 1.13 8.20
C VAL A 142 -14.55 -0.01 7.59
N TYR A 143 -13.23 0.10 7.66
CA TYR A 143 -12.34 -0.97 7.20
C TYR A 143 -12.66 -2.30 7.86
N TYR A 144 -12.77 -2.36 9.18
CA TYR A 144 -13.05 -3.62 9.89
C TYR A 144 -14.39 -4.23 9.50
N ILE A 145 -15.43 -3.43 9.37
CA ILE A 145 -16.75 -3.91 8.97
C ILE A 145 -16.69 -4.52 7.56
N LEU A 146 -16.18 -3.78 6.59
CA LEU A 146 -16.14 -4.21 5.19
C LEU A 146 -15.18 -5.37 4.97
N ALA A 147 -13.97 -5.31 5.53
CA ALA A 147 -12.98 -6.36 5.36
C ALA A 147 -13.42 -7.69 5.99
N CYS A 148 -14.05 -7.67 7.17
CA CYS A 148 -14.59 -8.88 7.79
C CYS A 148 -15.76 -9.48 6.98
N ALA A 149 -16.65 -8.64 6.45
CA ALA A 149 -17.76 -9.09 5.61
C ALA A 149 -17.25 -9.74 4.31
N GLU A 150 -16.31 -9.09 3.63
CA GLU A 150 -15.72 -9.64 2.40
C GLU A 150 -14.88 -10.89 2.66
N ALA A 151 -14.09 -10.93 3.74
CA ALA A 151 -13.31 -12.11 4.13
C ALA A 151 -14.21 -13.31 4.41
N SER A 152 -15.33 -13.13 5.10
CA SER A 152 -16.31 -14.19 5.33
C SER A 152 -16.81 -14.78 4.00
N SER A 153 -17.12 -13.93 3.04
CA SER A 153 -17.56 -14.37 1.70
C SER A 153 -16.42 -15.02 0.90
N ASN A 154 -15.25 -14.37 0.85
CA ASN A 154 -14.13 -14.83 0.02
C ASN A 154 -13.51 -16.12 0.54
N LEU A 155 -13.36 -16.27 1.85
CA LEU A 155 -12.70 -17.43 2.46
C LEU A 155 -13.65 -18.60 2.72
N GLY A 156 -14.95 -18.38 2.71
CA GLY A 156 -15.96 -19.43 2.91
C GLY A 156 -15.90 -20.58 1.91
N ARG A 157 -15.27 -20.37 0.75
CA ARG A 157 -15.03 -21.42 -0.27
C ARG A 157 -13.95 -22.43 0.12
N TYR A 158 -13.07 -22.08 1.05
CA TYR A 158 -11.95 -22.93 1.51
C TYR A 158 -12.40 -23.80 2.70
N ASP A 159 -13.41 -24.60 2.49
CA ASP A 159 -14.06 -25.44 3.49
C ASP A 159 -13.42 -26.83 3.67
N GLY A 160 -12.36 -27.12 2.90
CA GLY A 160 -11.71 -28.44 2.89
C GLY A 160 -12.50 -29.52 2.17
N ILE A 161 -13.58 -29.17 1.47
CA ILE A 161 -14.38 -30.11 0.66
C ILE A 161 -14.05 -29.95 -0.83
N ARG A 162 -14.29 -28.74 -1.37
CA ARG A 162 -13.96 -28.43 -2.77
C ARG A 162 -12.59 -27.79 -2.91
N TYR A 163 -12.21 -26.94 -1.96
CA TYR A 163 -10.97 -26.19 -1.96
C TYR A 163 -10.33 -26.21 -0.58
N GLY A 164 -9.00 -26.10 -0.56
CA GLY A 164 -8.21 -26.10 0.66
C GLY A 164 -7.84 -27.54 1.12
N TYR A 165 -7.05 -27.57 2.19
CA TYR A 165 -6.58 -28.83 2.78
C TYR A 165 -7.65 -29.40 3.72
N LYS A 166 -7.87 -30.72 3.62
CA LYS A 166 -8.65 -31.50 4.57
C LYS A 166 -7.73 -32.53 5.24
N ALA A 167 -7.65 -32.51 6.57
CA ALA A 167 -6.90 -33.50 7.31
C ALA A 167 -7.47 -34.91 7.07
N PRO A 168 -6.60 -35.92 6.92
CA PRO A 168 -7.07 -37.30 6.90
C PRO A 168 -7.72 -37.63 8.24
N HIS A 169 -8.80 -38.39 8.20
CA HIS A 169 -9.51 -38.88 9.38
C HIS A 169 -8.72 -40.03 10.03
#